data_717313d8e8981e738dfa05acb3ae49bc
#
_entry.id   717313d8e8981e738dfa05acb3ae49bc
#
_cell.length_a   1.000
_cell.length_b   1.000
_cell.length_c   1.000
_cell.angle_alpha   90.00
_cell.angle_beta   90.00
_cell.angle_gamma   90.00
#
_symmetry.space_group_name_H-M   'P 1'
#
loop_
_entity.id
_entity.type
_entity.pdbx_description
1 polymer ?
#
loop_
_entity_poly.entity_id
_entity_poly.type
_entity_poly.pdbx_seq_one_letter_code
_entity_poly.pdbx_strand_id
1 'polypeptide(L)'
;MFSEKDLKDLNTYIDLIKDLPFVNLFTEFRDFITSNPNFEAFPVIVLSHDFNPKRSRFLTNLGDYTNYVVVTAQSEKDLYKDFNCHFYDDTNIPGLANKRKYIVSWLQERNVNNAFFLDDDCTDFVLPYRDGKSVNAPFKISYDFLFKFWTFLVNKYNYKFSGLMNWTAFRFCDLTKGFAKHNGQCIQVVQMNLSDAKERSINYDENSGWEDFDMIIQEIVNGEGTEVLPIGYHTPAITQGISTFSNLPERCITHSSALLAKWGLSLVRLDLKKGIFNTKVNWFKIRKCIKENQPFESLIHPIHIDENVQNEIRTIMNSDLDTKEKKIKLEALLK
;
A
#
# COMPACT_ATOMS: atom_id res chain seq x y z
N MET A 1 20.94 -12.81 -10.83
CA MET A 1 22.17 -12.44 -10.07
C MET A 1 22.13 -10.95 -9.80
N PHE A 2 22.57 -10.47 -8.62
CA PHE A 2 22.65 -9.03 -8.34
C PHE A 2 23.69 -8.39 -9.25
N SER A 3 23.33 -7.32 -9.97
CA SER A 3 24.21 -6.78 -11.02
C SER A 3 25.42 -6.04 -10.42
N GLU A 4 26.52 -5.95 -11.17
CA GLU A 4 27.69 -5.14 -10.78
C GLU A 4 27.30 -3.67 -10.56
N LYS A 5 26.36 -3.16 -11.35
CA LYS A 5 25.83 -1.81 -11.19
C LYS A 5 25.12 -1.66 -9.85
N ASP A 6 24.23 -2.60 -9.49
CA ASP A 6 23.48 -2.54 -8.22
C ASP A 6 24.44 -2.67 -7.02
N LEU A 7 25.49 -3.48 -7.13
CA LEU A 7 26.50 -3.58 -6.08
C LEU A 7 27.29 -2.26 -5.92
N LYS A 8 27.62 -1.60 -7.02
CA LYS A 8 28.24 -0.28 -7.00
C LYS A 8 27.30 0.77 -6.39
N ASP A 9 26.03 0.76 -6.78
CA ASP A 9 25.02 1.66 -6.24
C ASP A 9 24.83 1.44 -4.73
N LEU A 10 24.81 0.19 -4.27
CA LEU A 10 24.74 -0.17 -2.85
C LEU A 10 25.94 0.37 -2.05
N ASN A 11 27.17 0.20 -2.56
CA ASN A 11 28.36 0.75 -1.90
C ASN A 11 28.31 2.29 -1.85
N THR A 12 27.90 2.94 -2.94
CA THR A 12 27.72 4.40 -2.98
C THR A 12 26.69 4.85 -1.96
N TYR A 13 25.57 4.12 -1.84
CA TYR A 13 24.54 4.45 -0.87
C TYR A 13 25.02 4.28 0.59
N ILE A 14 25.77 3.21 0.90
CA ILE A 14 26.38 2.99 2.23
C ILE A 14 27.24 4.20 2.62
N ASP A 15 28.07 4.70 1.69
CA ASP A 15 28.91 5.89 1.95
C ASP A 15 28.08 7.15 2.21
N LEU A 16 26.96 7.34 1.51
CA LEU A 16 26.04 8.47 1.70
C LEU A 16 25.33 8.46 3.06
N ILE A 17 25.11 7.28 3.63
CA ILE A 17 24.35 7.11 4.87
C ILE A 17 25.24 6.72 6.08
N LYS A 18 26.55 6.85 5.98
CA LYS A 18 27.52 6.40 7.00
C LYS A 18 27.22 6.89 8.43
N ASP A 19 26.59 8.07 8.55
CA ASP A 19 26.25 8.70 9.83
C ASP A 19 24.79 8.40 10.26
N LEU A 20 24.04 7.59 9.51
CA LEU A 20 22.67 7.23 9.86
C LEU A 20 22.61 5.92 10.66
N PRO A 21 21.65 5.78 11.59
CA PRO A 21 21.60 4.64 12.53
C PRO A 21 21.39 3.28 11.85
N PHE A 22 20.97 3.27 10.60
CA PHE A 22 20.69 2.04 9.84
C PHE A 22 21.75 1.69 8.80
N VAL A 23 22.93 2.33 8.79
CA VAL A 23 24.01 2.02 7.83
C VAL A 23 24.42 0.55 7.89
N ASN A 24 24.47 -0.04 9.08
CA ASN A 24 24.83 -1.44 9.28
C ASN A 24 23.87 -2.38 8.56
N LEU A 25 22.59 -2.03 8.42
CA LEU A 25 21.60 -2.82 7.72
C LEU A 25 21.96 -3.01 6.23
N PHE A 26 22.44 -1.95 5.59
CA PHE A 26 22.87 -2.00 4.18
C PHE A 26 24.22 -2.69 4.02
N THR A 27 25.11 -2.57 4.98
CA THR A 27 26.36 -3.34 5.02
C THR A 27 26.06 -4.85 5.15
N GLU A 28 25.18 -5.25 6.05
CA GLU A 28 24.75 -6.62 6.19
C GLU A 28 24.07 -7.15 4.92
N PHE A 29 23.23 -6.33 4.27
CA PHE A 29 22.62 -6.71 2.98
C PHE A 29 23.66 -6.93 1.89
N ARG A 30 24.67 -6.03 1.80
CA ARG A 30 25.78 -6.17 0.86
C ARG A 30 26.53 -7.50 1.07
N ASP A 31 26.88 -7.80 2.31
CA ASP A 31 27.62 -9.00 2.64
C ASP A 31 26.79 -10.27 2.40
N PHE A 32 25.49 -10.19 2.70
CA PHE A 32 24.52 -11.26 2.42
C PHE A 32 24.40 -11.53 0.92
N ILE A 33 24.15 -10.50 0.09
CA ILE A 33 23.91 -10.68 -1.36
C ILE A 33 25.19 -11.12 -2.08
N THR A 34 26.37 -10.70 -1.59
CA THR A 34 27.67 -11.13 -2.11
C THR A 34 27.92 -12.61 -1.82
N SER A 35 27.54 -13.07 -0.63
CA SER A 35 27.66 -14.48 -0.22
C SER A 35 26.58 -15.38 -0.83
N ASN A 36 25.47 -14.80 -1.31
CA ASN A 36 24.33 -15.51 -1.88
C ASN A 36 23.98 -14.95 -3.29
N PRO A 37 24.82 -15.15 -4.30
CA PRO A 37 24.67 -14.50 -5.61
C PRO A 37 23.39 -14.93 -6.36
N ASN A 38 22.82 -16.08 -6.01
CA ASN A 38 21.58 -16.61 -6.57
C ASN A 38 20.34 -16.29 -5.72
N PHE A 39 20.47 -15.38 -4.73
CA PHE A 39 19.32 -14.96 -3.94
C PHE A 39 18.25 -14.30 -4.81
N GLU A 40 17.04 -14.81 -4.72
CA GLU A 40 15.89 -14.32 -5.47
C GLU A 40 14.95 -13.54 -4.56
N ALA A 41 14.35 -12.50 -5.12
CA ALA A 41 13.29 -11.77 -4.47
C ALA A 41 11.97 -12.58 -4.49
N PHE A 42 11.08 -12.29 -3.57
CA PHE A 42 9.69 -12.77 -3.66
C PHE A 42 9.05 -12.30 -4.98
N PRO A 43 8.04 -13.04 -5.48
CA PRO A 43 7.36 -12.66 -6.71
C PRO A 43 6.68 -11.30 -6.58
N VAL A 44 6.73 -10.54 -7.66
CA VAL A 44 6.10 -9.21 -7.77
C VAL A 44 4.82 -9.33 -8.56
N ILE A 45 3.70 -9.00 -7.94
CA ILE A 45 2.38 -9.02 -8.53
C ILE A 45 1.98 -7.60 -8.88
N VAL A 46 1.81 -7.34 -10.18
CA VAL A 46 1.42 -6.04 -10.70
C VAL A 46 -0.07 -6.05 -11.00
N LEU A 47 -0.80 -5.23 -10.25
CA LEU A 47 -2.23 -5.02 -10.49
C LEU A 47 -2.40 -4.01 -11.62
N SER A 48 -2.97 -4.44 -12.74
CA SER A 48 -3.17 -3.55 -13.89
C SER A 48 -4.54 -3.71 -14.50
N HIS A 49 -5.05 -2.63 -15.07
CA HIS A 49 -6.32 -2.56 -15.79
C HIS A 49 -6.23 -1.45 -16.83
N ASP A 50 -6.68 -1.74 -18.06
CA ASP A 50 -6.69 -0.78 -19.17
C ASP A 50 -5.29 -0.17 -19.40
N PHE A 51 -4.35 -1.02 -19.84
CA PHE A 51 -2.96 -0.64 -20.05
C PHE A 51 -2.81 0.64 -20.86
N ASN A 52 -2.11 1.61 -20.27
CA ASN A 52 -1.78 2.86 -20.91
C ASN A 52 -0.29 3.20 -20.64
N PRO A 53 0.57 3.28 -21.65
CA PRO A 53 2.00 3.52 -21.44
C PRO A 53 2.34 4.80 -20.66
N LYS A 54 1.46 5.81 -20.71
CA LYS A 54 1.66 7.05 -19.94
C LYS A 54 1.29 6.90 -18.46
N ARG A 55 0.40 5.97 -18.12
CA ARG A 55 -0.05 5.69 -16.77
C ARG A 55 0.69 4.50 -16.17
N SER A 56 0.76 3.38 -16.86
CA SER A 56 1.35 2.12 -16.41
C SER A 56 2.88 2.19 -16.40
N ARG A 57 3.41 3.09 -15.57
CA ARG A 57 4.84 3.47 -15.56
C ARG A 57 5.75 2.38 -15.04
N PHE A 58 5.27 1.51 -14.14
CA PHE A 58 6.04 0.35 -13.73
C PHE A 58 6.34 -0.54 -14.92
N LEU A 59 5.32 -0.89 -15.69
CA LEU A 59 5.43 -1.79 -16.84
C LEU A 59 6.30 -1.20 -17.96
N THR A 60 6.21 0.11 -18.20
CA THR A 60 7.03 0.77 -19.24
C THR A 60 8.49 0.96 -18.83
N ASN A 61 8.83 0.86 -17.55
CA ASN A 61 10.17 1.08 -17.03
C ASN A 61 10.86 -0.22 -16.54
N LEU A 62 10.29 -1.38 -16.84
CA LEU A 62 10.80 -2.70 -16.37
C LEU A 62 12.28 -2.94 -16.72
N GLY A 63 12.74 -2.47 -17.90
CA GLY A 63 14.08 -2.81 -18.39
C GLY A 63 14.25 -4.33 -18.44
N ASP A 64 15.33 -4.83 -17.86
CA ASP A 64 15.65 -6.26 -17.80
C ASP A 64 15.04 -7.00 -16.60
N TYR A 65 14.17 -6.33 -15.80
CA TYR A 65 13.54 -6.95 -14.64
C TYR A 65 12.46 -7.93 -15.07
N THR A 66 12.58 -9.19 -14.68
CA THR A 66 11.71 -10.29 -15.14
C THR A 66 10.90 -10.99 -14.02
N ASN A 67 11.24 -10.75 -12.76
CA ASN A 67 10.56 -11.40 -11.62
C ASN A 67 9.23 -10.70 -11.25
N TYR A 68 8.32 -10.62 -12.20
CA TYR A 68 6.98 -10.06 -12.01
C TYR A 68 5.92 -10.86 -12.76
N VAL A 69 4.67 -10.72 -12.32
CA VAL A 69 3.48 -11.19 -13.03
C VAL A 69 2.44 -10.08 -13.03
N VAL A 70 2.00 -9.67 -14.22
CA VAL A 70 0.85 -8.76 -14.35
C VAL A 70 -0.42 -9.58 -14.20
N VAL A 71 -1.30 -9.16 -13.30
CA VAL A 71 -2.62 -9.78 -13.16
C VAL A 71 -3.67 -8.83 -13.71
N THR A 72 -4.34 -9.25 -14.77
CA THR A 72 -5.33 -8.45 -15.49
C THR A 72 -6.50 -9.30 -15.99
N ALA A 73 -7.55 -8.65 -16.48
CA ALA A 73 -8.75 -9.31 -16.99
C ALA A 73 -8.49 -10.08 -18.29
N GLN A 74 -9.18 -11.21 -18.49
CA GLN A 74 -9.09 -11.98 -19.73
C GLN A 74 -9.53 -11.16 -20.94
N SER A 75 -10.49 -10.26 -20.76
CA SER A 75 -10.98 -9.34 -21.81
C SER A 75 -9.92 -8.36 -22.30
N GLU A 76 -8.84 -8.13 -21.51
CA GLU A 76 -7.76 -7.20 -21.82
C GLU A 76 -6.49 -7.87 -22.39
N LYS A 77 -6.54 -9.17 -22.65
CA LYS A 77 -5.38 -9.99 -23.03
C LYS A 77 -4.50 -9.35 -24.13
N ASP A 78 -5.12 -8.77 -25.14
CA ASP A 78 -4.40 -8.21 -26.27
C ASP A 78 -3.59 -6.96 -25.93
N LEU A 79 -3.97 -6.24 -24.88
CA LEU A 79 -3.25 -5.06 -24.39
C LEU A 79 -1.96 -5.44 -23.65
N TYR A 80 -1.86 -6.67 -23.15
CA TYR A 80 -0.76 -7.13 -22.30
C TYR A 80 0.10 -8.25 -22.92
N LYS A 81 0.02 -8.46 -24.24
CA LYS A 81 0.69 -9.56 -24.96
C LYS A 81 2.23 -9.58 -24.78
N ASP A 82 2.83 -8.42 -24.51
CA ASP A 82 4.28 -8.27 -24.39
C ASP A 82 4.79 -8.41 -22.94
N PHE A 83 3.89 -8.73 -22.00
CA PHE A 83 4.22 -8.85 -20.58
C PHE A 83 4.02 -10.28 -20.07
N ASN A 84 4.69 -10.62 -18.97
CA ASN A 84 4.43 -11.85 -18.25
C ASN A 84 3.11 -11.70 -17.47
N CYS A 85 2.04 -12.36 -17.93
CA CYS A 85 0.68 -12.13 -17.46
C CYS A 85 0.01 -13.38 -16.91
N HIS A 86 -0.83 -13.15 -15.90
CA HIS A 86 -1.89 -14.06 -15.48
C HIS A 86 -3.24 -13.39 -15.70
N PHE A 87 -4.15 -14.08 -16.39
CA PHE A 87 -5.47 -13.57 -16.74
C PHE A 87 -6.54 -14.20 -15.86
N TYR A 88 -7.46 -13.39 -15.32
CA TYR A 88 -8.63 -13.86 -14.59
C TYR A 88 -9.93 -13.59 -15.38
N ASP A 89 -10.95 -14.38 -15.10
CA ASP A 89 -12.27 -14.19 -15.68
C ASP A 89 -12.99 -13.02 -15.00
N ASP A 90 -13.03 -11.89 -15.68
CA ASP A 90 -13.61 -10.64 -15.19
C ASP A 90 -15.14 -10.64 -15.16
N THR A 91 -15.80 -11.61 -15.80
CA THR A 91 -17.26 -11.78 -15.71
C THR A 91 -17.70 -12.27 -14.33
N ASN A 92 -16.82 -13.02 -13.65
CA ASN A 92 -17.10 -13.64 -12.35
C ASN A 92 -16.39 -12.92 -11.18
N ILE A 93 -15.45 -11.99 -11.46
CA ILE A 93 -14.62 -11.31 -10.46
C ILE A 93 -14.71 -9.78 -10.67
N PRO A 94 -15.86 -9.16 -10.39
CA PRO A 94 -16.01 -7.72 -10.55
C PRO A 94 -15.31 -6.94 -9.43
N GLY A 95 -14.66 -5.83 -9.82
CA GLY A 95 -14.08 -4.87 -8.88
C GLY A 95 -12.71 -5.23 -8.33
N LEU A 96 -12.04 -4.22 -7.76
CA LEU A 96 -10.64 -4.31 -7.32
C LEU A 96 -10.46 -5.23 -6.10
N ALA A 97 -11.38 -5.16 -5.14
CA ALA A 97 -11.32 -6.00 -3.94
C ALA A 97 -11.40 -7.49 -4.28
N ASN A 98 -12.35 -7.89 -5.13
CA ASN A 98 -12.48 -9.27 -5.61
C ASN A 98 -11.25 -9.72 -6.41
N LYS A 99 -10.68 -8.84 -7.22
CA LYS A 99 -9.42 -9.09 -7.93
C LYS A 99 -8.29 -9.39 -6.95
N ARG A 100 -8.11 -8.59 -5.89
CA ARG A 100 -7.09 -8.82 -4.86
C ARG A 100 -7.32 -10.14 -4.12
N LYS A 101 -8.56 -10.43 -3.73
CA LYS A 101 -8.96 -11.71 -3.11
C LYS A 101 -8.63 -12.91 -3.99
N TYR A 102 -8.97 -12.83 -5.27
CA TYR A 102 -8.63 -13.85 -6.26
C TYR A 102 -7.12 -14.07 -6.33
N ILE A 103 -6.32 -13.01 -6.42
CA ILE A 103 -4.86 -13.10 -6.52
C ILE A 103 -4.27 -13.78 -5.28
N VAL A 104 -4.73 -13.42 -4.09
CA VAL A 104 -4.27 -14.05 -2.84
C VAL A 104 -4.55 -15.56 -2.88
N SER A 105 -5.76 -15.97 -3.24
CA SER A 105 -6.13 -17.39 -3.37
C SER A 105 -5.29 -18.11 -4.43
N TRP A 106 -5.11 -17.49 -5.58
CA TRP A 106 -4.29 -18.02 -6.70
C TRP A 106 -2.82 -18.24 -6.30
N LEU A 107 -2.24 -17.35 -5.50
CA LEU A 107 -0.87 -17.48 -4.98
C LEU A 107 -0.78 -18.56 -3.92
N GLN A 108 -1.76 -18.66 -3.01
CA GLN A 108 -1.81 -19.69 -1.98
C GLN A 108 -1.92 -21.12 -2.57
N GLU A 109 -2.71 -21.29 -3.62
CA GLU A 109 -2.81 -22.56 -4.36
C GLU A 109 -1.46 -22.99 -4.97
N ARG A 110 -0.55 -22.05 -5.19
CA ARG A 110 0.81 -22.27 -5.71
C ARG A 110 1.88 -22.33 -4.62
N ASN A 111 1.46 -22.38 -3.35
CA ASN A 111 2.34 -22.40 -2.19
C ASN A 111 3.31 -21.18 -2.13
N VAL A 112 2.87 -20.03 -2.62
CA VAL A 112 3.61 -18.78 -2.48
C VAL A 112 3.35 -18.23 -1.09
N ASN A 113 4.39 -18.15 -0.26
CA ASN A 113 4.26 -17.70 1.14
C ASN A 113 4.39 -16.19 1.29
N ASN A 114 5.09 -15.53 0.40
CA ASN A 114 5.27 -14.08 0.42
C ASN A 114 5.23 -13.53 -1.00
N ALA A 115 4.61 -12.39 -1.18
CA ALA A 115 4.59 -11.68 -2.46
C ALA A 115 4.58 -10.16 -2.26
N PHE A 116 5.08 -9.44 -3.25
CA PHE A 116 4.90 -8.01 -3.37
C PHE A 116 3.70 -7.71 -4.27
N PHE A 117 2.93 -6.71 -3.88
CA PHE A 117 1.78 -6.22 -4.65
C PHE A 117 2.01 -4.75 -4.94
N LEU A 118 1.82 -4.35 -6.19
CA LEU A 118 1.91 -2.95 -6.56
C LEU A 118 0.96 -2.61 -7.70
N ASP A 119 0.53 -1.34 -7.72
CA ASP A 119 -0.23 -0.78 -8.81
C ASP A 119 0.73 -0.45 -9.98
N ASP A 120 0.27 -0.60 -11.21
CA ASP A 120 1.10 -0.44 -12.41
C ASP A 120 1.57 1.00 -12.69
N ASP A 121 1.04 1.97 -11.97
CA ASP A 121 1.42 3.38 -12.05
C ASP A 121 2.57 3.79 -11.10
N CYS A 122 3.01 2.88 -10.22
CA CYS A 122 4.12 3.15 -9.30
C CYS A 122 5.48 3.11 -10.02
N THR A 123 6.33 4.08 -9.74
CA THR A 123 7.66 4.19 -10.39
C THR A 123 8.67 4.95 -9.51
N ASP A 124 9.91 5.06 -10.01
CA ASP A 124 10.99 5.84 -9.41
C ASP A 124 11.23 5.54 -7.93
N PHE A 125 11.52 4.27 -7.66
CA PHE A 125 11.85 3.85 -6.29
C PHE A 125 13.19 4.41 -5.84
N VAL A 126 13.20 4.97 -4.62
CA VAL A 126 14.34 5.70 -4.08
C VAL A 126 14.56 5.41 -2.60
N LEU A 127 15.82 5.37 -2.20
CA LEU A 127 16.26 5.33 -0.81
C LEU A 127 16.55 6.74 -0.29
N PRO A 128 16.29 7.05 1.00
CA PRO A 128 16.49 8.36 1.56
C PRO A 128 17.94 8.55 2.07
N TYR A 129 18.50 9.74 1.83
CA TYR A 129 19.71 10.17 2.52
C TYR A 129 19.62 11.65 2.91
N ARG A 130 20.54 12.13 3.71
CA ARG A 130 20.65 13.55 4.11
C ARG A 130 21.78 14.22 3.35
N ASP A 131 21.47 15.33 2.69
CA ASP A 131 22.44 16.16 1.96
C ASP A 131 22.63 17.55 2.61
N GLY A 132 22.40 17.66 3.91
CA GLY A 132 22.44 18.91 4.67
C GLY A 132 21.15 19.72 4.63
N LYS A 133 20.10 19.27 3.93
CA LYS A 133 18.80 19.94 3.83
C LYS A 133 17.80 19.43 4.87
N SER A 134 16.69 20.15 5.02
CA SER A 134 15.60 19.78 5.93
C SER A 134 14.76 18.60 5.44
N VAL A 135 14.85 18.23 4.16
CA VAL A 135 14.12 17.13 3.55
C VAL A 135 15.07 16.04 3.07
N ASN A 136 14.60 14.81 3.03
CA ASN A 136 15.39 13.70 2.51
C ASN A 136 15.64 13.85 1.01
N ALA A 137 16.88 13.59 0.61
CA ALA A 137 17.26 13.49 -0.79
C ALA A 137 17.03 12.06 -1.30
N PRO A 138 16.67 11.88 -2.58
CA PRO A 138 16.40 10.57 -3.18
C PRO A 138 17.67 9.96 -3.77
N PHE A 139 17.96 8.71 -3.44
CA PHE A 139 18.92 7.87 -4.12
C PHE A 139 18.18 6.82 -4.95
N LYS A 140 18.24 6.92 -6.26
CA LYS A 140 17.50 6.03 -7.17
C LYS A 140 18.09 4.62 -7.17
N ILE A 141 17.21 3.60 -7.13
CA ILE A 141 17.58 2.18 -7.15
C ILE A 141 16.85 1.44 -8.26
N SER A 142 17.41 0.31 -8.69
CA SER A 142 16.76 -0.59 -9.65
C SER A 142 15.65 -1.40 -8.99
N TYR A 143 14.80 -2.03 -9.80
CA TYR A 143 13.78 -2.96 -9.28
C TYR A 143 14.41 -4.20 -8.65
N ASP A 144 15.48 -4.75 -9.23
CA ASP A 144 16.17 -5.92 -8.67
C ASP A 144 16.78 -5.59 -7.31
N PHE A 145 17.42 -4.42 -7.17
CA PHE A 145 17.90 -3.94 -5.88
C PHE A 145 16.74 -3.81 -4.88
N LEU A 146 15.68 -3.10 -5.23
CA LEU A 146 14.53 -2.88 -4.36
C LEU A 146 13.97 -4.18 -3.80
N PHE A 147 13.58 -5.09 -4.69
CA PHE A 147 12.84 -6.28 -4.27
C PHE A 147 13.74 -7.30 -3.56
N LYS A 148 15.01 -7.40 -3.90
CA LYS A 148 15.98 -8.23 -3.14
C LYS A 148 16.25 -7.65 -1.76
N PHE A 149 16.48 -6.35 -1.65
CA PHE A 149 16.67 -5.71 -0.35
C PHE A 149 15.42 -5.85 0.54
N TRP A 150 14.25 -5.64 -0.03
CA TRP A 150 13.00 -5.79 0.71
C TRP A 150 12.75 -7.25 1.13
N THR A 151 13.02 -8.23 0.26
CA THR A 151 12.97 -9.65 0.61
C THR A 151 13.95 -9.99 1.77
N PHE A 152 15.16 -9.45 1.72
CA PHE A 152 16.12 -9.58 2.81
C PHE A 152 15.57 -9.04 4.14
N LEU A 153 14.93 -7.87 4.13
CA LEU A 153 14.31 -7.28 5.33
C LEU A 153 13.17 -8.15 5.87
N VAL A 154 12.29 -8.61 4.99
CA VAL A 154 11.16 -9.48 5.38
C VAL A 154 11.67 -10.75 6.04
N ASN A 155 12.68 -11.41 5.46
CA ASN A 155 13.26 -12.62 6.02
C ASN A 155 13.99 -12.35 7.35
N LYS A 156 14.73 -11.24 7.46
CA LYS A 156 15.49 -10.88 8.65
C LYS A 156 14.61 -10.54 9.84
N TYR A 157 13.53 -9.81 9.61
CA TYR A 157 12.65 -9.29 10.67
C TYR A 157 11.31 -10.01 10.76
N ASN A 158 11.07 -11.00 9.90
CA ASN A 158 9.82 -11.75 9.81
C ASN A 158 8.59 -10.85 9.64
N TYR A 159 8.70 -9.82 8.78
CA TYR A 159 7.58 -8.94 8.53
C TYR A 159 6.41 -9.70 7.90
N LYS A 160 5.23 -9.58 8.51
CA LYS A 160 4.00 -10.19 8.01
C LYS A 160 3.32 -9.32 6.96
N PHE A 161 3.36 -8.01 7.20
CA PHE A 161 2.88 -7.00 6.27
C PHE A 161 3.81 -5.79 6.30
N SER A 162 4.30 -5.38 5.15
CA SER A 162 5.14 -4.20 5.03
C SER A 162 4.83 -3.43 3.75
N GLY A 163 5.21 -2.16 3.70
CA GLY A 163 4.98 -1.34 2.52
C GLY A 163 5.90 -0.14 2.42
N LEU A 164 5.82 0.53 1.28
CA LEU A 164 6.66 1.66 0.94
C LEU A 164 5.94 3.00 1.20
N MET A 165 6.71 4.08 1.26
CA MET A 165 6.19 5.43 1.43
C MET A 165 5.91 6.08 0.08
N ASN A 166 4.76 6.75 -0.06
CA ASN A 166 4.60 7.68 -1.16
C ASN A 166 5.62 8.84 -1.06
N TRP A 167 5.87 9.51 -2.19
CA TRP A 167 6.89 10.57 -2.28
C TRP A 167 6.79 11.65 -1.20
N THR A 168 5.57 12.07 -0.86
CA THR A 168 5.38 13.12 0.15
C THR A 168 5.79 12.65 1.54
N ALA A 169 5.39 11.45 1.94
CA ALA A 169 5.77 10.88 3.23
C ALA A 169 7.28 10.60 3.31
N PHE A 170 7.87 10.10 2.23
CA PHE A 170 9.30 9.85 2.07
C PHE A 170 10.14 11.10 2.34
N ARG A 171 9.82 12.24 1.76
CA ARG A 171 10.59 13.48 1.90
C ARG A 171 10.73 13.97 3.34
N PHE A 172 9.75 13.67 4.17
CA PHE A 172 9.68 14.15 5.55
C PHE A 172 9.82 13.05 6.60
N CYS A 173 10.16 11.82 6.21
CA CYS A 173 10.37 10.76 7.18
C CYS A 173 11.62 11.03 8.03
N ASP A 174 11.52 10.68 9.31
CA ASP A 174 12.60 10.86 10.27
C ASP A 174 13.59 9.68 10.20
N LEU A 175 14.77 9.91 9.64
CA LEU A 175 15.81 8.91 9.47
C LEU A 175 16.61 8.61 10.75
N THR A 176 16.39 9.35 11.83
CA THR A 176 17.11 9.15 13.10
C THR A 176 16.53 8.02 13.95
N LYS A 177 15.32 7.53 13.62
CA LYS A 177 14.56 6.53 14.39
C LYS A 177 14.67 5.10 13.88
N GLY A 178 15.57 4.82 12.97
CA GLY A 178 15.71 3.52 12.32
C GLY A 178 15.10 3.47 10.93
N PHE A 179 15.22 2.31 10.26
CA PHE A 179 14.82 2.16 8.84
C PHE A 179 13.34 1.83 8.64
N ALA A 180 12.70 1.16 9.59
CA ALA A 180 11.27 0.85 9.49
C ALA A 180 10.45 1.62 10.50
N LYS A 181 9.21 1.94 10.15
CA LYS A 181 8.22 2.55 11.04
C LYS A 181 7.08 1.58 11.27
N HIS A 182 6.96 1.12 12.50
CA HIS A 182 5.85 0.26 12.92
C HIS A 182 4.51 1.01 12.96
N ASN A 183 3.45 0.36 12.52
CA ASN A 183 2.08 0.88 12.46
C ASN A 183 1.97 2.20 11.69
N GLY A 184 2.36 2.15 10.43
CA GLY A 184 2.22 3.24 9.48
C GLY A 184 1.30 2.89 8.30
N GLN A 185 0.98 3.88 7.50
CA GLN A 185 0.17 3.70 6.30
C GLN A 185 1.05 3.30 5.12
N CYS A 186 0.75 2.16 4.51
CA CYS A 186 1.31 1.68 3.25
C CYS A 186 0.15 1.12 2.40
N ILE A 187 -0.01 1.60 1.18
CA ILE A 187 -1.20 1.31 0.37
C ILE A 187 -0.88 0.68 -0.99
N GLN A 188 -0.27 1.41 -1.90
CA GLN A 188 -0.13 0.99 -3.29
C GLN A 188 1.01 0.01 -3.56
N VAL A 189 2.01 -0.04 -2.68
CA VAL A 189 3.19 -0.90 -2.82
C VAL A 189 3.42 -1.60 -1.50
N VAL A 190 3.03 -2.86 -1.43
CA VAL A 190 3.01 -3.65 -0.19
C VAL A 190 3.60 -5.04 -0.38
N GLN A 191 4.15 -5.59 0.68
CA GLN A 191 4.49 -7.01 0.81
C GLN A 191 3.51 -7.65 1.79
N MET A 192 3.10 -8.86 1.51
CA MET A 192 2.19 -9.63 2.32
C MET A 192 2.71 -11.05 2.50
N ASN A 193 2.67 -11.53 3.75
CA ASN A 193 2.83 -12.94 4.05
C ASN A 193 1.50 -13.65 3.83
N LEU A 194 1.48 -14.63 2.95
CA LEU A 194 0.27 -15.36 2.52
C LEU A 194 0.09 -16.69 3.22
N SER A 195 1.11 -17.19 3.93
CA SER A 195 1.05 -18.50 4.60
C SER A 195 -0.02 -18.52 5.71
N ASP A 196 -0.17 -17.39 6.40
CA ASP A 196 -1.11 -17.23 7.52
C ASP A 196 -2.43 -16.55 7.06
N ALA A 197 -2.57 -16.22 5.79
CA ALA A 197 -3.72 -15.47 5.29
C ALA A 197 -5.07 -16.22 5.42
N LYS A 198 -5.04 -17.56 5.47
CA LYS A 198 -6.25 -18.37 5.74
C LYS A 198 -6.73 -18.22 7.18
N GLU A 199 -5.80 -18.12 8.12
CA GLU A 199 -6.11 -17.97 9.55
C GLU A 199 -6.53 -16.53 9.88
N ARG A 200 -6.02 -15.54 9.12
CA ARG A 200 -6.26 -14.13 9.37
C ARG A 200 -7.51 -13.56 8.73
N SER A 201 -8.25 -14.35 7.96
CA SER A 201 -9.46 -13.85 7.27
C SER A 201 -9.21 -12.51 6.55
N ILE A 202 -8.10 -12.38 5.81
CA ILE A 202 -7.86 -11.22 4.95
C ILE A 202 -8.94 -11.25 3.86
N ASN A 203 -10.12 -10.86 4.25
CA ASN A 203 -11.25 -10.68 3.37
C ASN A 203 -11.20 -9.25 2.87
N TYR A 204 -10.74 -9.09 1.63
CA TYR A 204 -11.14 -7.91 0.88
C TYR A 204 -12.66 -7.94 0.81
N ASP A 205 -13.32 -7.01 1.49
CA ASP A 205 -14.76 -6.90 1.43
C ASP A 205 -15.16 -6.53 -0.01
N GLU A 206 -16.04 -7.32 -0.60
CA GLU A 206 -16.47 -7.17 -1.99
C GLU A 206 -17.06 -5.79 -2.29
N ASN A 207 -17.54 -5.10 -1.28
CA ASN A 207 -18.16 -3.78 -1.39
C ASN A 207 -17.24 -2.61 -0.99
N SER A 208 -16.02 -2.89 -0.54
CA SER A 208 -15.09 -1.87 -0.06
C SER A 208 -14.18 -1.38 -1.18
N GLY A 209 -14.34 -0.16 -1.60
CA GLY A 209 -13.39 0.51 -2.49
C GLY A 209 -12.21 1.17 -1.77
N TRP A 210 -12.12 0.98 -0.46
CA TRP A 210 -10.98 1.31 0.38
C TRP A 210 -10.36 0.03 0.93
N GLU A 211 -10.18 -0.95 0.07
CA GLU A 211 -9.67 -2.28 0.40
C GLU A 211 -8.26 -2.24 1.00
N ASP A 212 -7.44 -1.28 0.59
CA ASP A 212 -6.12 -1.03 1.14
C ASP A 212 -6.16 -0.53 2.59
N PHE A 213 -7.10 0.36 2.93
CA PHE A 213 -7.32 0.78 4.32
C PHE A 213 -7.93 -0.33 5.17
N ASP A 214 -8.86 -1.08 4.61
CA ASP A 214 -9.47 -2.23 5.28
C ASP A 214 -8.40 -3.26 5.65
N MET A 215 -7.53 -3.61 4.73
CA MET A 215 -6.45 -4.55 4.95
C MET A 215 -5.47 -4.07 6.03
N ILE A 216 -5.06 -2.80 5.99
CA ILE A 216 -4.18 -2.22 7.03
C ILE A 216 -4.81 -2.33 8.41
N ILE A 217 -6.11 -2.03 8.54
CA ILE A 217 -6.82 -2.11 9.81
C ILE A 217 -6.89 -3.56 10.29
N GLN A 218 -7.15 -4.52 9.39
CA GLN A 218 -7.16 -5.95 9.72
C GLN A 218 -5.81 -6.41 10.28
N GLU A 219 -4.69 -6.06 9.62
CA GLU A 219 -3.35 -6.41 10.09
C GLU A 219 -3.05 -5.84 11.48
N ILE A 220 -3.49 -4.61 11.75
CA ILE A 220 -3.31 -3.98 13.05
C ILE A 220 -4.17 -4.67 14.12
N VAL A 221 -5.43 -4.94 13.83
CA VAL A 221 -6.39 -5.55 14.76
C VAL A 221 -5.97 -6.98 15.10
N ASN A 222 -5.43 -7.71 14.14
CA ASN A 222 -4.90 -9.07 14.34
C ASN A 222 -3.57 -9.09 15.12
N GLY A 223 -3.04 -7.94 15.53
CA GLY A 223 -1.84 -7.83 16.37
C GLY A 223 -0.52 -7.92 15.64
N GLU A 224 -0.53 -8.07 14.31
CA GLU A 224 0.69 -8.18 13.49
C GLU A 224 1.27 -6.80 13.15
N GLY A 225 0.40 -5.79 13.00
CA GLY A 225 0.80 -4.44 12.63
C GLY A 225 1.25 -4.32 11.18
N THR A 226 1.70 -3.12 10.84
CA THR A 226 2.23 -2.81 9.51
C THR A 226 3.61 -2.18 9.61
N GLU A 227 4.57 -2.63 8.80
CA GLU A 227 5.89 -2.03 8.73
C GLU A 227 6.02 -1.12 7.51
N VAL A 228 6.32 0.15 7.72
CA VAL A 228 6.50 1.12 6.63
C VAL A 228 7.98 1.42 6.45
N LEU A 229 8.50 1.02 5.31
CA LEU A 229 9.89 1.24 4.94
C LEU A 229 10.06 2.65 4.35
N PRO A 230 11.14 3.38 4.68
CA PRO A 230 11.41 4.71 4.13
C PRO A 230 11.97 4.62 2.71
N ILE A 231 11.37 3.80 1.88
CA ILE A 231 11.64 3.70 0.45
C ILE A 231 10.54 4.46 -0.25
N GLY A 232 10.90 5.49 -1.01
CA GLY A 232 9.96 6.35 -1.71
C GLY A 232 9.59 5.80 -3.07
N TYR A 233 8.34 6.03 -3.48
CA TYR A 233 7.89 5.80 -4.85
C TYR A 233 7.06 6.98 -5.35
N HIS A 234 7.04 7.15 -6.66
CA HIS A 234 6.19 8.11 -7.35
C HIS A 234 5.01 7.43 -8.02
N THR A 235 3.87 8.11 -7.98
CA THR A 235 2.75 7.90 -8.89
C THR A 235 2.60 9.13 -9.76
N PRO A 236 2.52 9.01 -11.09
CA PRO A 236 2.39 10.17 -11.97
C PRO A 236 1.15 11.00 -11.65
N ALA A 237 1.29 12.32 -11.66
CA ALA A 237 0.17 13.25 -11.44
C ALA A 237 -0.95 13.12 -12.49
N ILE A 238 -0.67 12.48 -13.62
CA ILE A 238 -1.62 12.22 -14.72
C ILE A 238 -2.74 11.27 -14.27
N THR A 239 -2.49 10.40 -13.28
CA THR A 239 -3.52 9.52 -12.70
C THR A 239 -4.57 10.30 -11.92
N GLN A 240 -4.27 11.52 -11.46
CA GLN A 240 -5.22 12.35 -10.74
C GLN A 240 -6.33 12.98 -11.64
N GLY A 241 -6.14 13.01 -12.95
CA GLY A 241 -7.10 13.58 -13.91
C GLY A 241 -7.83 12.54 -14.78
N ILE A 242 -7.30 11.32 -14.87
CA ILE A 242 -7.92 10.20 -15.56
C ILE A 242 -8.43 9.22 -14.49
N SER A 243 -9.23 9.74 -13.59
CA SER A 243 -10.02 8.85 -12.74
C SER A 243 -10.98 8.12 -13.69
N THR A 244 -10.82 6.82 -13.80
CA THR A 244 -11.79 5.90 -14.42
C THR A 244 -13.17 6.01 -13.76
N PHE A 245 -13.39 7.01 -12.93
CA PHE A 245 -14.52 7.16 -12.03
C PHE A 245 -15.32 8.41 -12.38
N SER A 246 -16.29 8.22 -13.26
CA SER A 246 -17.26 9.25 -13.66
C SER A 246 -18.08 9.83 -12.49
N ASN A 247 -18.08 9.21 -11.31
CA ASN A 247 -18.85 9.65 -10.14
C ASN A 247 -18.07 9.49 -8.82
N LEU A 248 -16.91 10.17 -8.72
CA LEU A 248 -16.04 10.11 -7.55
C LEU A 248 -16.73 10.45 -6.21
N PRO A 249 -17.59 11.51 -6.10
CA PRO A 249 -18.25 11.80 -4.83
C PRO A 249 -19.14 10.67 -4.33
N GLU A 250 -19.94 10.08 -5.21
CA GLU A 250 -20.85 9.00 -4.85
C GLU A 250 -20.12 7.73 -4.43
N ARG A 251 -19.07 7.38 -5.15
CA ARG A 251 -18.20 6.25 -4.78
C ARG A 251 -17.54 6.46 -3.42
N CYS A 252 -17.07 7.67 -3.15
CA CYS A 252 -16.49 7.98 -1.85
C CYS A 252 -17.52 7.81 -0.72
N ILE A 253 -18.78 8.16 -0.94
CA ILE A 253 -19.85 7.91 0.04
C ILE A 253 -20.03 6.40 0.26
N THR A 254 -20.21 5.63 -0.80
CA THR A 254 -20.42 4.18 -0.71
C THR A 254 -19.27 3.48 0.01
N HIS A 255 -18.04 3.72 -0.43
CA HIS A 255 -16.85 3.05 0.10
C HIS A 255 -16.49 3.48 1.52
N SER A 256 -16.62 4.79 1.81
CA SER A 256 -16.38 5.30 3.16
C SER A 256 -17.45 4.80 4.13
N SER A 257 -18.70 4.66 3.68
CA SER A 257 -19.78 4.09 4.48
C SER A 257 -19.52 2.62 4.81
N ALA A 258 -19.07 1.82 3.83
CA ALA A 258 -18.71 0.41 4.05
C ALA A 258 -17.58 0.28 5.08
N LEU A 259 -16.53 1.11 4.97
CA LEU A 259 -15.41 1.08 5.91
C LEU A 259 -15.83 1.51 7.33
N LEU A 260 -16.67 2.53 7.45
CA LEU A 260 -17.24 2.97 8.74
C LEU A 260 -18.20 1.93 9.31
N ALA A 261 -19.03 1.29 8.49
CA ALA A 261 -19.92 0.24 8.93
C ALA A 261 -19.17 -0.93 9.56
N LYS A 262 -18.01 -1.31 8.99
CA LYS A 262 -17.19 -2.39 9.49
C LYS A 262 -16.38 -2.03 10.75
N TRP A 263 -15.73 -0.86 10.75
CA TRP A 263 -14.73 -0.51 11.77
C TRP A 263 -15.13 0.60 12.74
N GLY A 264 -16.09 1.45 12.36
CA GLY A 264 -16.56 2.58 13.15
C GLY A 264 -15.60 3.75 13.26
N LEU A 265 -16.05 4.83 13.92
CA LEU A 265 -15.31 6.10 14.02
C LEU A 265 -14.04 6.04 14.87
N SER A 266 -13.83 4.99 15.66
CA SER A 266 -12.60 4.84 16.45
C SER A 266 -11.41 4.43 15.58
N LEU A 267 -11.59 3.51 14.64
CA LEU A 267 -10.55 3.06 13.71
C LEU A 267 -10.52 3.84 12.40
N VAL A 268 -11.66 4.40 12.01
CA VAL A 268 -11.83 5.17 10.77
C VAL A 268 -12.29 6.60 11.10
N ARG A 269 -11.59 7.60 10.59
CA ARG A 269 -11.95 9.01 10.78
C ARG A 269 -12.47 9.64 9.50
N LEU A 270 -13.42 10.58 9.63
CA LEU A 270 -13.88 11.39 8.51
C LEU A 270 -12.79 12.35 7.99
N ASP A 271 -12.66 12.43 6.67
CA ASP A 271 -11.77 13.35 5.96
C ASP A 271 -12.54 14.04 4.81
N LEU A 272 -13.04 15.25 5.07
CA LEU A 272 -13.89 16.01 4.13
C LEU A 272 -13.08 16.93 3.21
N LYS A 273 -11.90 16.51 2.76
CA LYS A 273 -11.09 17.34 1.86
C LYS A 273 -11.81 17.62 0.54
N LYS A 274 -11.75 18.87 0.10
CA LYS A 274 -12.34 19.34 -1.17
C LYS A 274 -13.87 19.10 -1.28
N GLY A 275 -14.59 19.07 -0.16
CA GLY A 275 -16.04 18.88 -0.19
C GLY A 275 -16.49 17.45 -0.51
N ILE A 276 -15.60 16.47 -0.46
CA ILE A 276 -15.91 15.05 -0.70
C ILE A 276 -15.98 14.32 0.63
N PHE A 277 -17.02 13.51 0.82
CA PHE A 277 -17.12 12.58 1.95
C PHE A 277 -16.09 11.47 1.77
N ASN A 278 -15.09 11.47 2.62
CA ASN A 278 -14.00 10.52 2.56
C ASN A 278 -13.59 10.08 3.97
N THR A 279 -12.87 8.98 4.04
CA THR A 279 -12.39 8.40 5.29
C THR A 279 -10.90 8.12 5.23
N LYS A 280 -10.30 8.01 6.40
CA LYS A 280 -8.90 7.61 6.60
C LYS A 280 -8.76 6.77 7.85
N VAL A 281 -7.71 5.97 7.91
CA VAL A 281 -7.31 5.26 9.12
C VAL A 281 -7.05 6.27 10.27
N ASN A 282 -7.59 5.99 11.44
CA ASN A 282 -7.44 6.85 12.61
C ASN A 282 -6.16 6.53 13.41
N TRP A 283 -5.02 6.84 12.80
CA TRP A 283 -3.71 6.58 13.39
C TRP A 283 -3.51 7.16 14.79
N PHE A 284 -4.22 8.23 15.13
CA PHE A 284 -4.14 8.82 16.47
C PHE A 284 -4.71 7.86 17.52
N LYS A 285 -5.88 7.30 17.28
CA LYS A 285 -6.53 6.33 18.19
C LYS A 285 -5.74 5.03 18.26
N ILE A 286 -5.29 4.52 17.12
CA ILE A 286 -4.47 3.30 17.03
C ILE A 286 -3.19 3.44 17.88
N ARG A 287 -2.43 4.55 17.69
CA ARG A 287 -1.20 4.78 18.46
C ARG A 287 -1.46 4.99 19.95
N LYS A 288 -2.60 5.60 20.31
CA LYS A 288 -2.98 5.74 21.71
C LYS A 288 -3.24 4.36 22.33
N CYS A 289 -4.00 3.51 21.65
CA CYS A 289 -4.31 2.15 22.05
C CYS A 289 -3.02 1.32 22.28
N ILE A 290 -2.07 1.39 21.34
CA ILE A 290 -0.76 0.74 21.48
C ILE A 290 0.00 1.25 22.71
N LYS A 291 0.05 2.58 22.89
CA LYS A 291 0.77 3.21 24.01
C LYS A 291 0.17 2.82 25.37
N GLU A 292 -1.15 2.65 25.44
CA GLU A 292 -1.89 2.30 26.64
C GLU A 292 -2.01 0.78 26.82
N ASN A 293 -1.41 -0.02 25.95
CA ASN A 293 -1.48 -1.49 25.94
C ASN A 293 -2.93 -2.01 26.03
N GLN A 294 -3.84 -1.34 25.30
CA GLN A 294 -5.23 -1.73 25.21
C GLN A 294 -5.45 -2.70 24.05
N PRO A 295 -6.37 -3.67 24.16
CA PRO A 295 -6.71 -4.55 23.04
C PRO A 295 -7.37 -3.75 21.92
N PHE A 296 -6.99 -4.02 20.67
CA PHE A 296 -7.53 -3.30 19.50
C PHE A 296 -9.02 -3.53 19.28
N GLU A 297 -9.53 -4.67 19.73
CA GLU A 297 -10.96 -4.99 19.70
C GLU A 297 -11.80 -3.92 20.42
N SER A 298 -11.24 -3.25 21.42
CA SER A 298 -11.89 -2.13 22.11
C SER A 298 -12.13 -0.90 21.25
N LEU A 299 -11.50 -0.83 20.08
CA LEU A 299 -11.70 0.25 19.09
C LEU A 299 -12.70 -0.13 17.99
N ILE A 300 -13.11 -1.39 17.91
CA ILE A 300 -14.03 -1.87 16.88
C ILE A 300 -15.47 -1.56 17.31
N HIS A 301 -16.07 -0.55 16.70
CA HIS A 301 -17.45 -0.15 16.95
C HIS A 301 -18.18 0.01 15.61
N PRO A 302 -18.64 -1.11 14.99
CA PRO A 302 -19.38 -1.08 13.74
C PRO A 302 -20.57 -0.13 13.81
N ILE A 303 -20.83 0.58 12.70
CA ILE A 303 -21.95 1.53 12.62
C ILE A 303 -22.98 0.97 11.63
N HIS A 304 -24.25 0.98 12.01
CA HIS A 304 -25.29 0.62 11.05
C HIS A 304 -25.47 1.74 10.03
N ILE A 305 -25.09 1.50 8.78
CA ILE A 305 -25.20 2.47 7.68
C ILE A 305 -26.01 1.82 6.54
N ASP A 306 -27.31 2.03 6.57
CA ASP A 306 -28.24 1.64 5.52
C ASP A 306 -28.36 2.75 4.44
N GLU A 307 -29.25 2.54 3.48
CA GLU A 307 -29.50 3.50 2.41
C GLU A 307 -30.07 4.83 2.93
N ASN A 308 -30.83 4.84 4.02
CA ASN A 308 -31.38 6.07 4.61
C ASN A 308 -30.24 6.91 5.18
N VAL A 309 -29.33 6.30 5.94
CA VAL A 309 -28.13 6.99 6.46
C VAL A 309 -27.26 7.51 5.33
N GLN A 310 -27.07 6.74 4.26
CA GLN A 310 -26.33 7.23 3.09
C GLN A 310 -27.02 8.43 2.42
N ASN A 311 -28.35 8.44 2.33
CA ASN A 311 -29.11 9.58 1.81
C ASN A 311 -28.99 10.83 2.70
N GLU A 312 -28.96 10.66 4.02
CA GLU A 312 -28.67 11.77 4.94
C GLU A 312 -27.23 12.29 4.76
N ILE A 313 -26.25 11.41 4.58
CA ILE A 313 -24.87 11.81 4.24
C ILE A 313 -24.86 12.65 2.96
N ARG A 314 -25.54 12.21 1.89
CA ARG A 314 -25.67 12.98 0.63
C ARG A 314 -26.28 14.35 0.88
N THR A 315 -27.35 14.43 1.67
CA THR A 315 -28.04 15.68 2.00
C THR A 315 -27.11 16.64 2.74
N ILE A 316 -26.38 16.17 3.74
CA ILE A 316 -25.40 16.99 4.48
C ILE A 316 -24.27 17.45 3.55
N MET A 317 -23.74 16.56 2.71
CA MET A 317 -22.64 16.90 1.80
C MET A 317 -23.04 17.92 0.74
N ASN A 318 -24.29 17.91 0.28
CA ASN A 318 -24.82 18.85 -0.73
C ASN A 318 -25.38 20.14 -0.11
N SER A 319 -25.41 20.30 1.20
CA SER A 319 -25.88 21.53 1.86
C SER A 319 -24.87 22.68 1.73
N ASP A 320 -25.32 23.91 1.99
CA ASP A 320 -24.48 25.14 1.99
C ASP A 320 -23.62 25.30 3.24
N LEU A 321 -23.63 24.32 4.16
CA LEU A 321 -22.82 24.32 5.37
C LEU A 321 -21.31 24.32 5.06
N ASP A 322 -20.53 24.93 5.93
CA ASP A 322 -19.08 24.84 5.82
C ASP A 322 -18.55 23.42 6.16
N THR A 323 -17.29 23.17 5.85
CA THR A 323 -16.68 21.81 6.05
C THR A 323 -16.70 21.39 7.53
N LYS A 324 -16.57 22.32 8.46
CA LYS A 324 -16.56 22.02 9.89
C LYS A 324 -17.97 21.65 10.39
N GLU A 325 -18.95 22.40 9.97
CA GLU A 325 -20.37 22.15 10.28
C GLU A 325 -20.85 20.81 9.70
N LYS A 326 -20.49 20.54 8.40
CA LYS A 326 -20.74 19.23 7.77
C LYS A 326 -20.15 18.11 8.59
N LYS A 327 -18.89 18.24 9.01
CA LYS A 327 -18.22 17.22 9.81
C LYS A 327 -18.92 16.96 11.16
N ILE A 328 -19.32 18.00 11.86
CA ILE A 328 -20.07 17.89 13.13
C ILE A 328 -21.38 17.13 12.93
N LYS A 329 -22.15 17.49 11.89
CA LYS A 329 -23.43 16.79 11.59
C LYS A 329 -23.21 15.33 11.20
N LEU A 330 -22.21 15.04 10.40
CA LEU A 330 -21.87 13.67 10.02
C LEU A 330 -21.39 12.83 11.21
N GLU A 331 -20.58 13.39 12.10
CA GLU A 331 -20.18 12.71 13.33
C GLU A 331 -21.35 12.48 14.30
N ALA A 332 -22.36 13.35 14.29
CA ALA A 332 -23.58 13.16 15.07
C ALA A 332 -24.50 12.08 14.45
N LEU A 333 -24.61 12.05 13.13
CA LEU A 333 -25.39 11.03 12.40
C LEU A 333 -24.81 9.62 12.56
N LEU A 334 -23.47 9.52 12.63
CA LEU A 334 -22.73 8.25 12.63
C LEU A 334 -22.39 7.74 14.06
N LYS A 335 -22.92 8.34 15.09
CA LYS A 335 -22.80 7.89 16.50
C LYS A 335 -23.97 7.03 16.93
#